data_018672a534e40a250db569a983259bb3
#
_entry.id   018672a534e40a250db569a983259bb3
#
_cell.length_a   1.000
_cell.length_b   1.000
_cell.length_c   1.000
_cell.angle_alpha   90.00
_cell.angle_beta   90.00
_cell.angle_gamma   90.00
#
_symmetry.space_group_name_H-M   'P 1'
#
loop_
_entity.id
_entity.type
_entity.pdbx_description
1 polymer ?
#
loop_
_entity_poly.entity_id
_entity_poly.type
_entity_poly.pdbx_seq_one_letter_code
_entity_poly.pdbx_strand_id
1 'polypeptide(L)'
;MIYSKQTYMTVMEKTMNLSKETQDILSNFASISQSINFEPGNIIKIRNESNSFYAVTEVQEIFPKDFCIYDLSKFLQALKLFPSTDIEFDEATMIIKNTNGSGKVHYSYTNPALIKTIDYSKNPKFSESLLEFTLTSDTFKQLQKASAMFGVQNIVIKSSDNNNIELITTTVDKNKKDTDNLFSVEVPSEKYSKDISVAVDKDILKLYNGDYKVIVYPVNAKQSMLYFKNISVGNKLEYIASAKIV
;
A
#
# COMPACT_ATOMS: atom_id res chain seq x y z
N MET A 1 17.26 0.45 50.05
CA MET A 1 15.83 0.71 49.73
C MET A 1 15.71 0.81 48.23
N ILE A 2 15.47 -0.35 47.58
CA ILE A 2 15.40 -0.51 46.12
C ILE A 2 13.90 -0.46 45.75
N TYR A 3 13.42 0.70 45.35
CA TYR A 3 12.06 0.81 44.81
C TYR A 3 12.11 0.39 43.30
N SER A 4 11.43 -0.71 43.06
CA SER A 4 11.25 -1.31 41.75
C SER A 4 10.61 -0.34 40.75
N LYS A 5 11.25 -0.15 39.57
CA LYS A 5 10.74 0.54 38.40
C LYS A 5 9.62 -0.23 37.66
N GLN A 6 8.72 -0.88 38.40
CA GLN A 6 7.78 -1.86 37.81
C GLN A 6 6.29 -1.48 38.02
N THR A 7 5.96 -0.19 38.08
CA THR A 7 4.56 0.19 38.31
C THR A 7 4.17 1.48 37.58
N TYR A 8 4.43 1.58 36.30
CA TYR A 8 3.75 2.55 35.42
C TYR A 8 3.55 1.98 34.00
N MET A 9 3.18 0.70 33.86
CA MET A 9 2.28 0.33 32.78
C MET A 9 0.88 0.65 33.25
N THR A 10 0.59 1.93 33.27
CA THR A 10 -0.77 2.45 33.38
C THR A 10 -1.60 1.74 32.32
N VAL A 11 -2.75 1.23 32.68
CA VAL A 11 -3.83 0.70 31.87
C VAL A 11 -3.92 1.53 30.58
N MET A 12 -3.14 1.19 29.57
CA MET A 12 -3.35 1.72 28.23
C MET A 12 -4.75 1.26 27.84
N GLU A 13 -5.54 2.18 27.40
CA GLU A 13 -6.95 1.98 27.08
C GLU A 13 -7.08 0.70 26.28
N LYS A 14 -7.73 -0.31 26.90
CA LYS A 14 -8.00 -1.60 26.24
C LYS A 14 -8.89 -1.45 25.01
N THR A 15 -9.32 -0.22 24.74
CA THR A 15 -10.34 0.11 23.75
C THR A 15 -9.78 1.09 22.72
N MET A 16 -9.97 0.80 21.46
CA MET A 16 -9.55 1.64 20.34
C MET A 16 -10.70 1.82 19.34
N ASN A 17 -10.83 3.02 18.79
CA ASN A 17 -11.74 3.31 17.69
C ASN A 17 -10.89 3.61 16.44
N LEU A 18 -11.20 2.97 15.31
CA LEU A 18 -10.52 3.27 14.05
C LEU A 18 -11.17 4.46 13.36
N SER A 19 -10.36 5.47 13.07
CA SER A 19 -10.78 6.63 12.28
C SER A 19 -11.26 6.19 10.89
N LYS A 20 -12.10 7.02 10.28
CA LYS A 20 -12.56 6.79 8.92
C LYS A 20 -11.40 6.70 7.93
N GLU A 21 -10.39 7.54 8.11
CA GLU A 21 -9.19 7.56 7.28
C GLU A 21 -8.43 6.23 7.35
N THR A 22 -8.19 5.71 8.57
CA THR A 22 -7.55 4.41 8.75
C THR A 22 -8.37 3.27 8.16
N GLN A 23 -9.70 3.29 8.30
CA GLN A 23 -10.57 2.30 7.67
C GLN A 23 -10.52 2.35 6.14
N ASP A 24 -10.44 3.54 5.55
CA ASP A 24 -10.34 3.73 4.10
C ASP A 24 -8.98 3.25 3.56
N ILE A 25 -7.89 3.52 4.28
CA ILE A 25 -6.56 2.99 3.97
C ILE A 25 -6.54 1.46 4.08
N LEU A 26 -7.10 0.89 5.15
CA LEU A 26 -7.22 -0.57 5.30
C LEU A 26 -8.09 -1.19 4.21
N SER A 27 -9.12 -0.49 3.72
CA SER A 27 -9.93 -0.92 2.58
C SER A 27 -9.12 -0.95 1.28
N ASN A 28 -8.24 0.03 1.08
CA ASN A 28 -7.27 0.01 -0.02
C ASN A 28 -6.29 -1.16 0.15
N PHE A 29 -5.74 -1.37 1.33
CA PHE A 29 -4.81 -2.46 1.63
C PHE A 29 -5.45 -3.84 1.40
N ALA A 30 -6.74 -3.99 1.70
CA ALA A 30 -7.48 -5.22 1.40
C ALA A 30 -7.54 -5.56 -0.11
N SER A 31 -7.37 -4.57 -0.99
CA SER A 31 -7.22 -4.80 -2.43
C SER A 31 -5.85 -5.33 -2.84
N ILE A 32 -4.83 -5.11 -1.99
CA ILE A 32 -3.44 -5.53 -2.22
C ILE A 32 -3.21 -6.95 -1.68
N SER A 33 -3.70 -7.23 -0.47
CA SER A 33 -3.58 -8.54 0.18
C SER A 33 -4.81 -8.87 1.01
N GLN A 34 -5.16 -10.14 1.04
CA GLN A 34 -6.26 -10.65 1.86
C GLN A 34 -5.94 -10.57 3.35
N SER A 35 -4.69 -10.76 3.73
CA SER A 35 -4.25 -10.84 5.11
C SER A 35 -3.30 -9.72 5.50
N ILE A 36 -3.29 -9.38 6.79
CA ILE A 36 -2.40 -8.36 7.35
C ILE A 36 -1.89 -8.75 8.73
N ASN A 37 -0.66 -8.35 9.04
CA ASN A 37 -0.08 -8.38 10.37
C ASN A 37 -0.01 -6.95 10.93
N PHE A 38 -0.56 -6.74 12.11
CA PHE A 38 -0.40 -5.51 12.88
C PHE A 38 0.71 -5.70 13.90
N GLU A 39 1.58 -4.71 14.01
CA GLU A 39 2.64 -4.62 15.02
C GLU A 39 2.27 -3.51 16.03
N PRO A 40 2.81 -3.54 17.28
CA PRO A 40 2.64 -2.45 18.22
C PRO A 40 3.09 -1.11 17.62
N GLY A 41 2.30 -0.07 17.81
CA GLY A 41 2.58 1.27 17.29
C GLY A 41 1.55 1.71 16.26
N ASN A 42 1.92 2.69 15.45
CA ASN A 42 1.02 3.36 14.50
C ASN A 42 1.38 3.13 13.02
N ILE A 43 2.28 2.20 12.74
CA ILE A 43 2.70 1.90 11.36
C ILE A 43 1.97 0.65 10.87
N ILE A 44 1.27 0.78 9.77
CA ILE A 44 0.61 -0.34 9.08
C ILE A 44 1.37 -0.63 7.79
N LYS A 45 1.59 -1.91 7.52
CA LYS A 45 2.36 -2.39 6.38
C LYS A 45 1.63 -3.53 5.71
N ILE A 46 1.70 -3.59 4.37
CA ILE A 46 1.14 -4.69 3.61
C ILE A 46 1.96 -4.98 2.36
N ARG A 47 1.86 -6.20 1.83
CA ARG A 47 2.45 -6.60 0.55
C ARG A 47 1.52 -7.54 -0.19
N ASN A 48 1.64 -7.56 -1.52
CA ASN A 48 0.95 -8.56 -2.32
C ASN A 48 1.63 -9.95 -2.21
N GLU A 49 0.96 -10.98 -2.68
CA GLU A 49 1.46 -12.37 -2.60
C GLU A 49 2.76 -12.60 -3.39
N SER A 50 2.94 -11.90 -4.51
CA SER A 50 4.12 -12.01 -5.37
C SER A 50 5.35 -11.28 -4.83
N ASN A 51 5.24 -10.55 -3.73
CA ASN A 51 6.29 -9.70 -3.16
C ASN A 51 6.81 -8.62 -4.12
N SER A 52 5.98 -8.18 -5.04
CA SER A 52 6.35 -7.16 -6.05
C SER A 52 5.74 -5.79 -5.76
N PHE A 53 4.78 -5.71 -4.80
CA PHE A 53 4.08 -4.48 -4.45
C PHE A 53 3.86 -4.39 -2.95
N TYR A 54 4.30 -3.29 -2.36
CA TYR A 54 4.30 -3.02 -0.91
C TYR A 54 3.63 -1.69 -0.63
N ALA A 55 2.97 -1.59 0.52
CA ALA A 55 2.48 -0.34 1.05
C ALA A 55 2.82 -0.19 2.52
N VAL A 56 3.07 1.04 2.94
CA VAL A 56 3.31 1.43 4.33
C VAL A 56 2.68 2.78 4.61
N THR A 57 2.14 2.95 5.81
CA THR A 57 1.56 4.22 6.27
C THR A 57 1.71 4.37 7.77
N GLU A 58 1.72 5.62 8.23
CA GLU A 58 1.47 5.97 9.64
C GLU A 58 -0.02 6.30 9.78
N VAL A 59 -0.66 5.83 10.83
CA VAL A 59 -2.06 6.15 11.18
C VAL A 59 -2.12 6.87 12.53
N GLN A 60 -3.30 7.38 12.88
CA GLN A 60 -3.47 8.10 14.15
C GLN A 60 -3.52 7.16 15.36
N GLU A 61 -4.03 5.95 15.14
CA GLU A 61 -4.22 4.95 16.19
C GLU A 61 -2.90 4.26 16.55
N ILE A 62 -2.77 3.92 17.83
CA ILE A 62 -1.62 3.14 18.32
C ILE A 62 -2.11 1.74 18.63
N PHE A 63 -1.72 0.77 17.81
CA PHE A 63 -2.04 -0.64 18.03
C PHE A 63 -1.27 -1.16 19.25
N PRO A 64 -1.96 -1.84 20.21
CA PRO A 64 -1.36 -2.16 21.50
C PRO A 64 -0.44 -3.38 21.48
N LYS A 65 -0.55 -4.24 20.47
CA LYS A 65 0.13 -5.55 20.41
C LYS A 65 0.22 -6.09 18.98
N ASP A 66 1.01 -7.13 18.79
CA ASP A 66 1.00 -7.93 17.56
C ASP A 66 -0.29 -8.74 17.44
N PHE A 67 -0.90 -8.70 16.28
CA PHE A 67 -2.00 -9.59 15.91
C PHE A 67 -2.15 -9.70 14.39
N CYS A 68 -2.69 -10.82 13.95
CA CYS A 68 -2.86 -11.12 12.53
C CYS A 68 -4.33 -11.28 12.15
N ILE A 69 -4.70 -10.68 11.02
CA ILE A 69 -6.01 -10.81 10.38
C ILE A 69 -5.83 -11.58 9.07
N TYR A 70 -6.52 -12.73 8.95
CA TYR A 70 -6.47 -13.53 7.72
C TYR A 70 -7.30 -12.92 6.59
N ASP A 71 -8.49 -12.41 6.90
CA ASP A 71 -9.41 -11.82 5.92
C ASP A 71 -9.71 -10.37 6.31
N LEU A 72 -8.89 -9.46 5.79
CA LEU A 72 -9.00 -8.03 6.07
C LEU A 72 -10.35 -7.46 5.62
N SER A 73 -10.89 -7.96 4.51
CA SER A 73 -12.20 -7.52 4.02
C SER A 73 -13.33 -7.88 4.98
N LYS A 74 -13.31 -9.10 5.56
CA LYS A 74 -14.28 -9.50 6.58
C LYS A 74 -14.12 -8.72 7.87
N PHE A 75 -12.89 -8.43 8.28
CA PHE A 75 -12.63 -7.59 9.44
C PHE A 75 -13.26 -6.20 9.25
N LEU A 76 -13.04 -5.57 8.09
CA LEU A 76 -13.63 -4.28 7.77
C LEU A 76 -15.17 -4.32 7.69
N GLN A 77 -15.75 -5.43 7.22
CA GLN A 77 -17.20 -5.64 7.26
C GLN A 77 -17.71 -5.75 8.70
N ALA A 78 -16.98 -6.44 9.58
CA ALA A 78 -17.36 -6.56 11.00
C ALA A 78 -17.37 -5.17 11.68
N LEU A 79 -16.41 -4.30 11.36
CA LEU A 79 -16.41 -2.91 11.85
C LEU A 79 -17.63 -2.11 11.37
N LYS A 80 -18.14 -2.40 10.18
CA LYS A 80 -19.30 -1.69 9.58
C LYS A 80 -20.66 -2.22 10.05
N LEU A 81 -20.70 -3.28 10.88
CA LEU A 81 -21.97 -3.79 11.43
C LEU A 81 -22.66 -2.79 12.36
N PHE A 82 -21.89 -1.89 12.96
CA PHE A 82 -22.40 -0.89 13.88
C PHE A 82 -22.05 0.53 13.40
N PRO A 83 -22.88 1.52 13.69
CA PRO A 83 -22.62 2.91 13.30
C PRO A 83 -21.33 3.50 13.92
N SER A 84 -20.99 3.05 15.11
CA SER A 84 -19.76 3.41 15.81
C SER A 84 -19.26 2.22 16.62
N THR A 85 -17.96 1.96 16.56
CA THR A 85 -17.36 0.77 17.13
C THR A 85 -16.17 1.07 18.01
N ASP A 86 -16.08 0.38 19.12
CA ASP A 86 -14.91 0.27 19.96
C ASP A 86 -14.31 -1.14 19.81
N ILE A 87 -13.00 -1.22 19.69
CA ILE A 87 -12.27 -2.49 19.59
C ILE A 87 -11.54 -2.71 20.92
N GLU A 88 -11.86 -3.81 21.60
CA GLU A 88 -11.11 -4.29 22.75
C GLU A 88 -10.20 -5.44 22.32
N PHE A 89 -8.94 -5.38 22.73
CA PHE A 89 -7.94 -6.40 22.40
C PHE A 89 -7.78 -7.36 23.56
N ASP A 90 -7.97 -8.66 23.29
CA ASP A 90 -7.72 -9.75 24.22
C ASP A 90 -6.54 -10.62 23.70
N GLU A 91 -6.18 -11.66 24.41
CA GLU A 91 -5.01 -12.50 24.10
C GLU A 91 -5.11 -13.16 22.71
N ALA A 92 -6.22 -13.82 22.43
CA ALA A 92 -6.44 -14.59 21.18
C ALA A 92 -7.52 -13.99 20.26
N THR A 93 -8.23 -12.95 20.72
CA THR A 93 -9.37 -12.36 20.00
C THR A 93 -9.40 -10.85 20.18
N MET A 94 -10.19 -10.19 19.36
CA MET A 94 -10.66 -8.83 19.64
C MET A 94 -12.19 -8.84 19.76
N ILE A 95 -12.73 -7.91 20.52
CA ILE A 95 -14.17 -7.70 20.64
C ILE A 95 -14.48 -6.35 20.00
N ILE A 96 -15.22 -6.37 18.92
CA ILE A 96 -15.73 -5.18 18.24
C ILE A 96 -17.11 -4.90 18.84
N LYS A 97 -17.26 -3.81 19.56
CA LYS A 97 -18.50 -3.43 20.27
C LYS A 97 -19.15 -2.22 19.62
N ASN A 98 -20.47 -2.22 19.57
CA ASN A 98 -21.20 -0.98 19.34
C ASN A 98 -21.02 -0.06 20.57
N THR A 99 -20.63 1.20 20.34
CA THR A 99 -20.40 2.16 21.42
C THR A 99 -21.62 2.38 22.34
N ASN A 100 -22.84 2.12 21.85
CA ASN A 100 -24.08 2.17 22.65
C ASN A 100 -24.36 0.88 23.45
N GLY A 101 -23.48 -0.11 23.37
CA GLY A 101 -23.60 -1.38 24.10
C GLY A 101 -24.59 -2.38 23.52
N SER A 102 -25.27 -2.09 22.41
CA SER A 102 -26.36 -2.93 21.86
C SER A 102 -25.90 -4.17 21.10
N GLY A 103 -24.59 -4.36 20.90
CA GLY A 103 -24.10 -5.54 20.19
C GLY A 103 -22.57 -5.63 20.21
N LYS A 104 -22.09 -6.84 19.96
CA LYS A 104 -20.64 -7.11 19.86
C LYS A 104 -20.34 -8.24 18.87
N VAL A 105 -19.15 -8.21 18.29
CA VAL A 105 -18.58 -9.27 17.48
C VAL A 105 -17.30 -9.76 18.14
N HIS A 106 -17.15 -11.07 18.31
CA HIS A 106 -15.87 -11.68 18.66
C HIS A 106 -15.13 -12.04 17.39
N TYR A 107 -13.94 -11.44 17.19
CA TYR A 107 -13.12 -11.65 16.01
C TYR A 107 -11.82 -12.34 16.43
N SER A 108 -11.59 -13.56 15.96
CA SER A 108 -10.39 -14.34 16.29
C SER A 108 -9.20 -13.90 15.47
N TYR A 109 -8.04 -13.81 16.10
CA TYR A 109 -6.78 -13.63 15.40
C TYR A 109 -6.40 -14.90 14.65
N THR A 110 -5.60 -14.74 13.62
CA THR A 110 -5.04 -15.85 12.86
C THR A 110 -3.62 -16.16 13.33
N ASN A 111 -3.18 -17.39 13.10
CA ASN A 111 -1.80 -17.78 13.39
C ASN A 111 -0.83 -16.98 12.48
N PRO A 112 0.15 -16.26 13.05
CA PRO A 112 1.15 -15.50 12.28
C PRO A 112 1.89 -16.33 11.22
N ALA A 113 2.08 -17.63 11.44
CA ALA A 113 2.72 -18.53 10.48
C ALA A 113 1.97 -18.67 9.15
N LEU A 114 0.67 -18.32 9.11
CA LEU A 114 -0.15 -18.31 7.90
C LEU A 114 -0.06 -16.99 7.12
N ILE A 115 0.57 -15.98 7.69
CA ILE A 115 0.69 -14.66 7.07
C ILE A 115 2.14 -14.38 6.70
N LYS A 116 2.35 -13.98 5.46
CA LYS A 116 3.67 -13.55 5.00
C LYS A 116 3.95 -12.15 5.55
N THR A 117 4.79 -12.06 6.57
CA THR A 117 5.24 -10.78 7.13
C THR A 117 6.28 -10.10 6.24
N ILE A 118 6.39 -8.79 6.36
CA ILE A 118 7.41 -8.00 5.67
C ILE A 118 8.57 -7.75 6.64
N ASP A 119 9.77 -8.17 6.25
CA ASP A 119 10.99 -7.80 6.96
C ASP A 119 11.48 -6.44 6.43
N TYR A 120 11.12 -5.37 7.12
CA TYR A 120 11.57 -4.00 6.81
C TYR A 120 13.00 -3.70 7.29
N SER A 121 13.65 -4.61 7.98
CA SER A 121 15.06 -4.41 8.40
C SER A 121 16.01 -4.28 7.19
N LYS A 122 15.55 -4.75 6.05
CA LYS A 122 16.23 -4.64 4.74
C LYS A 122 15.65 -3.49 3.90
N ASN A 123 15.55 -2.30 4.47
CA ASN A 123 15.20 -1.12 3.67
C ASN A 123 16.12 -1.06 2.45
N PRO A 124 15.58 -1.01 1.22
CA PRO A 124 16.40 -0.87 0.05
C PRO A 124 17.20 0.44 0.17
N LYS A 125 18.52 0.34 0.07
CA LYS A 125 19.34 1.56 -0.06
C LYS A 125 19.05 2.11 -1.44
N PHE A 126 18.31 3.19 -1.49
CA PHE A 126 18.05 3.90 -2.73
C PHE A 126 19.35 4.51 -3.24
N SER A 127 19.71 4.16 -4.47
CA SER A 127 20.77 4.80 -5.24
C SER A 127 20.28 6.15 -5.81
N GLU A 128 21.04 6.74 -6.70
CA GLU A 128 20.55 7.90 -7.45
C GLU A 128 19.35 7.53 -8.33
N SER A 129 18.29 8.36 -8.30
CA SER A 129 17.07 8.12 -9.09
C SER A 129 17.34 8.31 -10.59
N LEU A 130 16.64 7.56 -11.42
CA LEU A 130 16.66 7.66 -12.87
C LEU A 130 15.63 8.66 -13.40
N LEU A 131 14.40 8.56 -12.90
CA LEU A 131 13.27 9.42 -13.27
C LEU A 131 12.55 9.88 -12.02
N GLU A 132 12.05 11.11 -12.03
CA GLU A 132 11.14 11.63 -11.02
C GLU A 132 10.04 12.45 -11.67
N PHE A 133 8.81 12.26 -11.23
CA PHE A 133 7.65 12.98 -11.73
C PHE A 133 6.48 12.97 -10.75
N THR A 134 5.52 13.84 -10.98
CA THR A 134 4.25 13.83 -10.25
C THR A 134 3.19 13.09 -11.06
N LEU A 135 2.64 12.03 -10.47
CA LEU A 135 1.45 11.33 -10.96
C LEU A 135 0.21 11.95 -10.30
N THR A 136 -0.52 12.76 -11.04
CA THR A 136 -1.75 13.38 -10.53
C THR A 136 -2.89 12.37 -10.41
N SER A 137 -3.82 12.60 -9.50
CA SER A 137 -5.04 11.78 -9.33
C SER A 137 -5.83 11.64 -10.65
N ASP A 138 -5.86 12.68 -11.48
CA ASP A 138 -6.58 12.62 -12.76
C ASP A 138 -5.87 11.75 -13.79
N THR A 139 -4.55 11.89 -13.94
CA THR A 139 -3.74 11.00 -14.79
C THR A 139 -3.84 9.55 -14.30
N PHE A 140 -3.79 9.35 -12.99
CA PHE A 140 -3.94 8.02 -12.40
C PHE A 140 -5.29 7.38 -12.73
N LYS A 141 -6.39 8.12 -12.62
CA LYS A 141 -7.73 7.65 -13.01
C LYS A 141 -7.83 7.32 -14.50
N GLN A 142 -7.14 8.07 -15.36
CA GLN A 142 -7.07 7.76 -16.80
C GLN A 142 -6.38 6.42 -17.05
N LEU A 143 -5.23 6.18 -16.39
CA LEU A 143 -4.52 4.90 -16.46
C LEU A 143 -5.38 3.73 -15.95
N GLN A 144 -6.11 3.91 -14.85
CA GLN A 144 -7.03 2.90 -14.31
C GLN A 144 -8.15 2.57 -15.31
N LYS A 145 -8.79 3.58 -15.88
CA LYS A 145 -9.87 3.40 -16.87
C LYS A 145 -9.37 2.71 -18.14
N ALA A 146 -8.24 3.16 -18.67
CA ALA A 146 -7.63 2.56 -19.86
C ALA A 146 -7.21 1.11 -19.62
N SER A 147 -6.57 0.83 -18.48
CA SER A 147 -6.18 -0.53 -18.11
C SER A 147 -7.38 -1.47 -18.00
N ALA A 148 -8.47 -1.01 -17.39
CA ALA A 148 -9.70 -1.79 -17.27
C ALA A 148 -10.37 -2.01 -18.65
N MET A 149 -10.42 -0.98 -19.49
CA MET A 149 -11.04 -1.03 -20.82
C MET A 149 -10.30 -2.00 -21.76
N PHE A 150 -8.98 -1.98 -21.76
CA PHE A 150 -8.15 -2.80 -22.64
C PHE A 150 -7.70 -4.13 -22.03
N GLY A 151 -7.97 -4.37 -20.73
CA GLY A 151 -7.57 -5.59 -20.03
C GLY A 151 -6.06 -5.79 -19.92
N VAL A 152 -5.29 -4.70 -19.91
CA VAL A 152 -3.82 -4.73 -19.89
C VAL A 152 -3.26 -5.15 -18.53
N GLN A 153 -2.02 -5.66 -18.54
CA GLN A 153 -1.38 -6.21 -17.35
C GLN A 153 -0.24 -5.34 -16.81
N ASN A 154 0.24 -4.38 -17.60
CA ASN A 154 1.40 -3.59 -17.25
C ASN A 154 1.18 -2.10 -17.50
N ILE A 155 1.90 -1.29 -16.76
CA ILE A 155 2.15 0.11 -17.04
C ILE A 155 3.63 0.25 -17.39
N VAL A 156 3.92 0.77 -18.58
CA VAL A 156 5.28 1.13 -18.98
C VAL A 156 5.52 2.60 -18.69
N ILE A 157 6.64 2.89 -18.06
CA ILE A 157 7.12 4.24 -17.76
C ILE A 157 8.42 4.40 -18.53
N LYS A 158 8.47 5.32 -19.47
CA LYS A 158 9.67 5.55 -20.26
C LYS A 158 9.98 7.03 -20.43
N SER A 159 11.25 7.32 -20.64
CA SER A 159 11.69 8.63 -21.09
C SER A 159 11.17 8.92 -22.50
N SER A 160 10.57 10.09 -22.69
CA SER A 160 10.06 10.61 -23.95
C SER A 160 10.95 11.75 -24.46
N ASP A 161 10.70 12.21 -25.67
CA ASP A 161 11.35 13.40 -26.18
C ASP A 161 10.99 14.62 -25.33
N ASN A 162 11.81 15.70 -25.43
CA ASN A 162 11.62 16.94 -24.69
C ASN A 162 11.67 16.83 -23.15
N ASN A 163 12.39 15.82 -22.63
CA ASN A 163 12.52 15.57 -21.18
C ASN A 163 11.18 15.29 -20.48
N ASN A 164 10.20 14.75 -21.18
CA ASN A 164 8.96 14.26 -20.59
C ASN A 164 9.05 12.76 -20.28
N ILE A 165 8.08 12.28 -19.52
CA ILE A 165 7.90 10.86 -19.21
C ILE A 165 6.57 10.42 -19.81
N GLU A 166 6.60 9.36 -20.61
CA GLU A 166 5.42 8.74 -21.17
C GLU A 166 4.99 7.56 -20.30
N LEU A 167 3.72 7.54 -19.91
CA LEU A 167 3.06 6.46 -19.17
C LEU A 167 2.15 5.72 -20.15
N ILE A 168 2.39 4.42 -20.34
CA ILE A 168 1.69 3.61 -21.34
C ILE A 168 1.02 2.43 -20.67
N THR A 169 -0.28 2.24 -20.89
CA THR A 169 -0.99 1.03 -20.48
C THR A 169 -0.84 -0.03 -21.57
N THR A 170 -0.26 -1.17 -21.26
CA THR A 170 0.00 -2.23 -22.24
C THR A 170 0.11 -3.60 -21.59
N THR A 171 0.25 -4.64 -22.38
CA THR A 171 0.66 -5.96 -21.93
C THR A 171 2.01 -6.29 -22.52
N VAL A 172 3.05 -6.32 -21.68
CA VAL A 172 4.40 -6.69 -22.11
C VAL A 172 4.46 -8.22 -22.24
N ASP A 173 4.32 -8.73 -23.46
CA ASP A 173 4.45 -10.14 -23.78
C ASP A 173 5.58 -10.32 -24.80
N LYS A 174 6.58 -11.11 -24.45
CA LYS A 174 7.73 -11.40 -25.35
C LYS A 174 7.34 -12.09 -26.65
N ASN A 175 6.15 -12.68 -26.72
CA ASN A 175 5.65 -13.47 -27.85
C ASN A 175 4.56 -12.76 -28.65
N LYS A 176 4.12 -11.59 -28.23
CA LYS A 176 3.13 -10.77 -28.95
C LYS A 176 3.79 -9.53 -29.51
N LYS A 177 3.59 -9.29 -30.79
CA LYS A 177 3.77 -7.96 -31.38
C LYS A 177 2.79 -7.00 -30.69
N ASP A 178 3.18 -5.74 -30.56
CA ASP A 178 2.43 -4.67 -29.90
C ASP A 178 0.91 -4.83 -30.04
N THR A 179 0.20 -4.80 -28.92
CA THR A 179 -1.25 -4.83 -28.94
C THR A 179 -1.76 -3.53 -29.55
N ASP A 180 -2.65 -3.63 -30.53
CA ASP A 180 -3.20 -2.47 -31.27
C ASP A 180 -3.95 -1.46 -30.39
N ASN A 181 -4.28 -1.82 -29.14
CA ASN A 181 -5.03 -0.98 -28.21
C ASN A 181 -4.16 -0.64 -26.99
N LEU A 182 -3.61 0.54 -26.96
CA LEU A 182 -2.89 1.10 -25.84
C LEU A 182 -3.36 2.53 -25.55
N PHE A 183 -3.17 2.97 -24.34
CA PHE A 183 -3.33 4.35 -23.96
C PHE A 183 -1.99 4.88 -23.47
N SER A 184 -1.61 6.05 -23.94
CA SER A 184 -0.43 6.73 -23.42
C SER A 184 -0.75 8.17 -23.03
N VAL A 185 0.00 8.68 -22.05
CA VAL A 185 -0.06 10.06 -21.62
C VAL A 185 1.33 10.54 -21.23
N GLU A 186 1.69 11.74 -21.65
CA GLU A 186 2.93 12.37 -21.25
C GLU A 186 2.73 13.21 -19.98
N VAL A 187 3.72 13.14 -19.10
CA VAL A 187 3.81 13.97 -17.88
C VAL A 187 5.17 14.65 -17.82
N PRO A 188 5.26 15.88 -17.31
CA PRO A 188 6.54 16.56 -17.16
C PRO A 188 7.42 15.84 -16.14
N SER A 189 8.71 15.73 -16.43
CA SER A 189 9.68 15.18 -15.50
C SER A 189 10.21 16.25 -14.56
N GLU A 190 10.49 15.87 -13.32
CA GLU A 190 11.23 16.66 -12.34
C GLU A 190 12.71 16.27 -12.33
N LYS A 191 13.00 15.00 -12.62
CA LYS A 191 14.33 14.48 -12.93
C LYS A 191 14.24 13.52 -14.11
N TYR A 192 15.19 13.61 -15.02
CA TYR A 192 15.17 12.91 -16.30
C TYR A 192 16.50 12.22 -16.60
N SER A 193 16.40 10.96 -17.05
CA SER A 193 17.49 10.22 -17.68
C SER A 193 17.01 9.68 -19.01
N LYS A 194 17.86 9.73 -20.03
CA LYS A 194 17.55 9.20 -21.38
C LYS A 194 17.48 7.67 -21.37
N ASP A 195 16.78 7.13 -22.36
CA ASP A 195 16.74 5.69 -22.67
C ASP A 195 16.30 4.81 -21.48
N ILE A 196 15.44 5.37 -20.62
CA ILE A 196 14.81 4.60 -19.54
C ILE A 196 13.47 4.08 -20.04
N SER A 197 13.26 2.77 -19.91
CA SER A 197 11.98 2.12 -20.13
C SER A 197 11.80 1.00 -19.11
N VAL A 198 10.78 1.11 -18.24
CA VAL A 198 10.48 0.14 -17.20
C VAL A 198 9.00 -0.25 -17.23
N ALA A 199 8.73 -1.54 -17.10
CA ALA A 199 7.39 -2.09 -17.00
C ALA A 199 7.11 -2.53 -15.57
N VAL A 200 6.00 -2.06 -15.03
CA VAL A 200 5.48 -2.43 -13.71
C VAL A 200 4.14 -3.16 -13.86
N ASP A 201 3.86 -4.08 -12.95
CA ASP A 201 2.59 -4.78 -12.92
C ASP A 201 1.42 -3.82 -12.65
N LYS A 202 0.24 -4.14 -13.18
CA LYS A 202 -1.01 -3.39 -12.95
C LYS A 202 -1.40 -3.25 -11.47
N ASP A 203 -0.76 -3.99 -10.57
CA ASP A 203 -0.99 -3.85 -9.13
C ASP A 203 -0.77 -2.41 -8.64
N ILE A 204 0.04 -1.60 -9.32
CA ILE A 204 0.16 -0.16 -9.01
C ILE A 204 -1.17 0.60 -9.22
N LEU A 205 -2.10 0.09 -9.98
CA LEU A 205 -3.43 0.69 -10.13
C LEU A 205 -4.31 0.53 -8.89
N LYS A 206 -3.82 -0.18 -7.87
CA LYS A 206 -4.41 -0.28 -6.52
C LYS A 206 -3.91 0.80 -5.56
N LEU A 207 -3.10 1.77 -6.00
CA LEU A 207 -2.72 2.91 -5.17
C LEU A 207 -3.97 3.60 -4.59
N TYR A 208 -3.89 4.04 -3.34
CA TYR A 208 -4.93 4.87 -2.74
C TYR A 208 -5.13 6.15 -3.55
N ASN A 209 -6.34 6.69 -3.56
CA ASN A 209 -6.62 7.89 -4.34
C ASN A 209 -5.81 9.10 -3.85
N GLY A 210 -5.22 9.84 -4.77
CA GLY A 210 -4.40 11.02 -4.47
C GLY A 210 -3.33 11.29 -5.53
N ASP A 211 -2.57 12.34 -5.32
CA ASP A 211 -1.39 12.66 -6.12
C ASP A 211 -0.15 12.01 -5.52
N TYR A 212 0.79 11.62 -6.37
CA TYR A 212 2.00 10.92 -5.96
C TYR A 212 3.24 11.55 -6.56
N LYS A 213 4.26 11.77 -5.72
CA LYS A 213 5.63 11.87 -6.18
C LYS A 213 6.09 10.45 -6.53
N VAL A 214 6.47 10.23 -7.78
CA VAL A 214 6.96 8.94 -8.28
C VAL A 214 8.44 9.04 -8.56
N ILE A 215 9.20 8.06 -8.07
CA ILE A 215 10.64 7.99 -8.24
C ILE A 215 11.02 6.61 -8.74
N VAL A 216 11.79 6.55 -9.82
CA VAL A 216 12.32 5.32 -10.41
C VAL A 216 13.77 5.16 -10.00
N TYR A 217 14.09 4.06 -9.30
CA TYR A 217 15.43 3.72 -8.86
C TYR A 217 15.97 2.51 -9.62
N PRO A 218 17.25 2.50 -10.04
CA PRO A 218 17.89 1.31 -10.58
C PRO A 218 18.15 0.31 -9.44
N VAL A 219 17.91 -0.97 -9.70
CA VAL A 219 18.27 -2.07 -8.80
C VAL A 219 19.42 -2.88 -9.39
N ASN A 220 19.30 -3.26 -10.66
CA ASN A 220 20.33 -3.95 -11.45
C ASN A 220 20.03 -3.79 -12.96
N ALA A 221 20.81 -4.44 -13.81
CA ALA A 221 20.67 -4.34 -15.27
C ALA A 221 19.31 -4.83 -15.84
N LYS A 222 18.46 -5.48 -15.04
CA LYS A 222 17.17 -6.05 -15.49
C LYS A 222 15.98 -5.55 -14.66
N GLN A 223 16.25 -4.86 -13.58
CA GLN A 223 15.22 -4.49 -12.60
C GLN A 223 15.39 -3.06 -12.12
N SER A 224 14.29 -2.40 -11.96
CA SER A 224 14.13 -1.12 -11.28
C SER A 224 13.10 -1.22 -10.17
N MET A 225 13.04 -0.22 -9.34
CA MET A 225 12.06 -0.08 -8.29
C MET A 225 11.38 1.28 -8.39
N LEU A 226 10.08 1.28 -8.29
CA LEU A 226 9.26 2.47 -8.23
C LEU A 226 8.89 2.75 -6.78
N TYR A 227 9.09 3.99 -6.37
CA TYR A 227 8.65 4.50 -5.09
C TYR A 227 7.57 5.56 -5.33
N PHE A 228 6.44 5.39 -4.69
CA PHE A 228 5.30 6.29 -4.75
C PHE A 228 5.07 6.89 -3.36
N LYS A 229 5.26 8.18 -3.24
CA LYS A 229 4.94 8.93 -2.03
C LYS A 229 3.67 9.70 -2.25
N ASN A 230 2.61 9.39 -1.49
CA ASN A 230 1.39 10.18 -1.55
C ASN A 230 1.64 11.59 -1.03
N ILE A 231 1.21 12.60 -1.79
CA ILE A 231 1.38 14.02 -1.46
C ILE A 231 0.05 14.73 -1.17
N SER A 232 -1.07 14.00 -1.23
CA SER A 232 -2.43 14.55 -1.04
C SER A 232 -3.01 14.24 0.34
N VAL A 233 -2.59 13.14 0.99
CA VAL A 233 -3.08 12.79 2.33
C VAL A 233 -2.09 13.24 3.41
N GLY A 234 -2.60 13.59 4.58
CA GLY A 234 -1.78 14.02 5.71
C GLY A 234 -0.90 12.91 6.28
N ASN A 235 -1.22 11.64 6.03
CA ASN A 235 -0.47 10.48 6.47
C ASN A 235 0.70 10.18 5.53
N LYS A 236 1.76 9.60 6.09
CA LYS A 236 2.92 9.15 5.32
C LYS A 236 2.61 7.84 4.58
N LEU A 237 1.73 7.91 3.59
CA LEU A 237 1.35 6.75 2.78
C LEU A 237 2.32 6.61 1.59
N GLU A 238 2.99 5.48 1.55
CA GLU A 238 4.03 5.17 0.58
C GLU A 238 3.81 3.78 -0.01
N TYR A 239 4.18 3.64 -1.30
CA TYR A 239 4.16 2.34 -1.97
C TYR A 239 5.49 2.10 -2.69
N ILE A 240 5.84 0.83 -2.79
CA ILE A 240 7.03 0.37 -3.51
C ILE A 240 6.61 -0.74 -4.46
N ALA A 241 6.98 -0.61 -5.72
CA ALA A 241 6.72 -1.62 -6.74
C ALA A 241 8.00 -2.04 -7.42
N SER A 242 8.14 -3.35 -7.66
CA SER A 242 9.20 -3.88 -8.51
C SER A 242 8.84 -3.67 -9.98
N ALA A 243 9.79 -3.24 -10.78
CA ALA A 243 9.64 -3.06 -12.21
C ALA A 243 10.75 -3.78 -13.00
N LYS A 244 10.46 -4.16 -14.24
CA LYS A 244 11.41 -4.76 -15.17
C LYS A 244 11.86 -3.72 -16.18
N ILE A 245 13.13 -3.74 -16.55
CA ILE A 245 13.63 -2.95 -17.68
C ILE A 245 13.17 -3.62 -18.98
N VAL A 246 12.60 -2.85 -19.91
CA VAL A 246 12.01 -3.30 -21.19
C VAL A 246 12.49 -2.46 -22.34
#